data_b1297cd6eedd698d465b64593822ffcd
#
_entry.id   b1297cd6eedd698d465b64593822ffcd
#
_cell.length_a   1.000
_cell.length_b   1.000
_cell.length_c   1.000
_cell.angle_alpha   90.00
_cell.angle_beta   90.00
_cell.angle_gamma   90.00
#
_symmetry.space_group_name_H-M   'P 1'
#
loop_
_entity.id
_entity.type
_entity.pdbx_description
1 polymer ?
#
loop_
_entity_poly.entity_id
_entity_poly.type
_entity_poly.pdbx_seq_one_letter_code
_entity_poly.pdbx_strand_id
1 'polypeptide(L)'
;MLGSKKYISDIIKDEYKEWKNTKVIVSSGTGTGKTQFMLKILLPYYLQAGKRVLYLCNRKALYDQIRKEMLSLIGVTLMTYQSLQKELRKGSTNTYDLVIADECHYFYLDAKFNGYTDLAYEYVMGQQANVVVFVSATADSFFEDLVKDGVVKKDYIYSIPKSYDYVEKVYTYHKSRLTDIIDEILADTDFEKILVFVNSMERLIEMHNYYGDSAYYMCSQSQACSFATRDCIENKKFLNKRMLFTTKVMDNGVDLIDDDLRHIITELFDIDSILQSIGRKRPIDYLDTCSFYFKVYDGRAVNNFYVSNQKQLELVERYMANKDKFLQNLDVQNLDARQIARKNKIFYTDFRTGILKVNQCTLKKYQMDRNTIEDMKQNGYETVLFRRLGTELLNKKSELRIETESKDIFLSILKELERKKLFKEEQKELKEKFRDILGLHDRTMGINTLNGKLQDRQYPYKIVSCKDRLRQSETYNKRYWMIQKI
;
A
#
# COMPACT_ATOMS: atom_id res chain seq x y z
N MET A 1 19.65 -27.23 8.24
CA MET A 1 18.43 -27.82 8.87
C MET A 1 17.26 -26.90 8.51
N LEU A 2 16.35 -27.37 7.67
CA LEU A 2 15.11 -26.65 7.37
C LEU A 2 14.31 -26.57 8.67
N GLY A 3 14.19 -25.39 9.24
CA GLY A 3 13.33 -25.17 10.40
C GLY A 3 11.92 -25.62 10.04
N SER A 4 11.29 -26.47 10.85
CA SER A 4 9.93 -26.93 10.63
C SER A 4 9.01 -25.72 10.51
N LYS A 5 8.26 -25.63 9.42
CA LYS A 5 7.31 -24.55 9.15
C LYS A 5 6.32 -24.49 10.33
N LYS A 6 6.34 -23.39 11.08
CA LYS A 6 5.41 -23.17 12.19
C LYS A 6 4.05 -22.74 11.66
N TYR A 7 3.00 -23.35 12.18
CA TYR A 7 1.63 -22.96 11.90
C TYR A 7 1.03 -22.22 13.08
N ILE A 8 0.02 -21.39 12.83
CA ILE A 8 -0.65 -20.64 13.91
C ILE A 8 -1.30 -21.55 14.96
N SER A 9 -1.74 -22.73 14.54
CA SER A 9 -2.22 -23.78 15.45
C SER A 9 -1.17 -24.23 16.46
N ASP A 10 0.11 -24.25 16.08
CA ASP A 10 1.21 -24.65 16.97
C ASP A 10 1.51 -23.60 18.04
N ILE A 11 1.12 -22.34 17.77
CA ILE A 11 1.26 -21.22 18.71
C ILE A 11 0.05 -21.15 19.64
N ILE A 12 -1.16 -21.18 19.10
CA ILE A 12 -2.41 -21.05 19.88
C ILE A 12 -2.68 -22.32 20.69
N LYS A 13 -2.37 -23.50 20.13
CA LYS A 13 -2.63 -24.79 20.75
C LYS A 13 -4.09 -24.89 21.23
N ASP A 14 -4.31 -25.17 22.53
CA ASP A 14 -5.60 -25.29 23.15
C ASP A 14 -6.10 -24.05 23.88
N GLU A 15 -5.33 -22.95 23.85
CA GLU A 15 -5.67 -21.71 24.58
C GLU A 15 -6.99 -21.09 24.11
N TYR A 16 -7.40 -21.33 22.84
CA TYR A 16 -8.70 -20.87 22.33
C TYR A 16 -9.90 -21.39 23.11
N LYS A 17 -9.76 -22.48 23.86
CA LYS A 17 -10.81 -23.03 24.71
C LYS A 17 -11.10 -22.19 25.97
N GLU A 18 -10.10 -21.38 26.36
CA GLU A 18 -10.17 -20.46 27.49
C GLU A 18 -10.59 -19.04 27.11
N TRP A 19 -10.74 -18.77 25.83
CA TRP A 19 -11.16 -17.43 25.38
C TRP A 19 -12.60 -17.15 25.80
N LYS A 20 -12.77 -16.17 26.68
CA LYS A 20 -14.07 -15.73 27.19
C LYS A 20 -14.09 -14.22 27.28
N ASN A 21 -15.10 -13.61 26.68
CA ASN A 21 -15.32 -12.16 26.73
C ASN A 21 -14.03 -11.34 26.45
N THR A 22 -13.34 -11.72 25.40
CA THR A 22 -12.04 -11.15 25.05
C THR A 22 -11.90 -10.88 23.55
N LYS A 23 -10.94 -10.01 23.22
CA LYS A 23 -10.52 -9.75 21.85
C LYS A 23 -9.13 -10.32 21.64
N VAL A 24 -8.93 -10.98 20.51
CA VAL A 24 -7.74 -11.77 20.17
C VAL A 24 -7.16 -11.25 18.87
N ILE A 25 -5.85 -11.14 18.79
CA ILE A 25 -5.11 -10.85 17.55
C ILE A 25 -4.42 -12.11 17.06
N VAL A 26 -4.62 -12.44 15.79
CA VAL A 26 -3.88 -13.48 15.06
C VAL A 26 -3.16 -12.82 13.90
N SER A 27 -1.87 -12.49 14.13
CA SER A 27 -0.99 -11.83 13.18
C SER A 27 0.05 -12.82 12.67
N SER A 28 -0.08 -13.25 11.42
CA SER A 28 0.95 -14.13 10.85
C SER A 28 0.98 -14.03 9.34
N GLY A 29 2.15 -14.28 8.77
CA GLY A 29 2.36 -14.27 7.33
C GLY A 29 1.38 -15.18 6.57
N THR A 30 1.39 -15.06 5.28
CA THR A 30 0.57 -15.90 4.41
C THR A 30 1.08 -17.35 4.40
N GLY A 31 0.17 -18.33 4.27
CA GLY A 31 0.54 -19.75 4.28
C GLY A 31 0.88 -20.34 5.66
N THR A 32 0.64 -19.62 6.75
CA THR A 32 0.85 -20.06 8.13
C THR A 32 -0.37 -20.76 8.75
N GLY A 33 -1.37 -21.11 7.94
CA GLY A 33 -2.53 -21.87 8.38
C GLY A 33 -3.62 -21.08 9.11
N LYS A 34 -3.65 -19.73 9.06
CA LYS A 34 -4.71 -18.90 9.70
C LYS A 34 -6.11 -19.38 9.36
N THR A 35 -6.47 -19.39 8.09
CA THR A 35 -7.80 -19.79 7.62
C THR A 35 -8.11 -21.23 7.99
N GLN A 36 -7.14 -22.14 7.91
CA GLN A 36 -7.31 -23.54 8.34
C GLN A 36 -7.60 -23.65 9.84
N PHE A 37 -6.86 -22.90 10.67
CA PHE A 37 -7.14 -22.86 12.12
C PHE A 37 -8.57 -22.36 12.39
N MET A 38 -8.98 -21.27 11.73
CA MET A 38 -10.34 -20.73 11.90
C MET A 38 -11.41 -21.74 11.48
N LEU A 39 -11.26 -22.37 10.30
CA LEU A 39 -12.28 -23.24 9.70
C LEU A 39 -12.29 -24.67 10.28
N LYS A 40 -11.13 -25.21 10.64
CA LYS A 40 -11.01 -26.62 11.02
C LYS A 40 -10.88 -26.86 12.53
N ILE A 41 -10.55 -25.82 13.30
CA ILE A 41 -10.35 -25.94 14.75
C ILE A 41 -11.32 -25.03 15.50
N LEU A 42 -11.24 -23.71 15.29
CA LEU A 42 -12.00 -22.74 16.08
C LEU A 42 -13.51 -22.83 15.83
N LEU A 43 -13.93 -22.80 14.56
CA LEU A 43 -15.34 -22.89 14.18
C LEU A 43 -16.01 -24.17 14.70
N PRO A 44 -15.49 -25.39 14.45
CA PRO A 44 -16.09 -26.63 14.95
C PRO A 44 -16.25 -26.63 16.46
N TYR A 45 -15.27 -26.12 17.21
CA TYR A 45 -15.33 -26.02 18.66
C TYR A 45 -16.54 -25.20 19.15
N TYR A 46 -16.75 -24.01 18.58
CA TYR A 46 -17.88 -23.16 18.96
C TYR A 46 -19.22 -23.74 18.51
N LEU A 47 -19.30 -24.36 17.35
CA LEU A 47 -20.53 -24.92 16.81
C LEU A 47 -20.96 -26.18 17.59
N GLN A 48 -20.01 -27.04 18.00
CA GLN A 48 -20.30 -28.19 18.85
C GLN A 48 -20.85 -27.76 20.20
N ALA A 49 -20.48 -26.59 20.71
CA ALA A 49 -21.02 -25.99 21.90
C ALA A 49 -22.37 -25.26 21.68
N GLY A 50 -22.98 -25.36 20.49
CA GLY A 50 -24.26 -24.72 20.16
C GLY A 50 -24.16 -23.20 20.01
N LYS A 51 -22.95 -22.64 19.81
CA LYS A 51 -22.68 -21.22 19.77
C LYS A 51 -22.89 -20.67 18.34
N ARG A 52 -23.32 -19.41 18.27
CA ARG A 52 -23.49 -18.69 16.97
C ARG A 52 -22.21 -17.97 16.61
N VAL A 53 -21.80 -18.12 15.35
CA VAL A 53 -20.57 -17.55 14.85
C VAL A 53 -20.83 -16.60 13.66
N LEU A 54 -20.22 -15.43 13.70
CA LEU A 54 -20.12 -14.53 12.56
C LEU A 54 -18.70 -14.60 11.99
N TYR A 55 -18.59 -14.96 10.72
CA TYR A 55 -17.34 -14.91 9.98
C TYR A 55 -17.40 -13.74 8.99
N LEU A 56 -16.53 -12.76 9.18
CA LEU A 56 -16.39 -11.60 8.30
C LEU A 56 -15.15 -11.75 7.42
N CYS A 57 -15.31 -11.47 6.14
CA CYS A 57 -14.22 -11.45 5.18
C CYS A 57 -14.24 -10.17 4.32
N ASN A 58 -13.11 -9.82 3.74
CA ASN A 58 -12.97 -8.56 3.04
C ASN A 58 -13.55 -8.61 1.60
N ARG A 59 -13.40 -9.71 0.87
CA ARG A 59 -13.72 -9.79 -0.56
C ARG A 59 -14.62 -10.97 -0.92
N LYS A 60 -15.36 -10.80 -2.01
CA LYS A 60 -16.28 -11.83 -2.52
C LYS A 60 -15.55 -13.13 -2.89
N ALA A 61 -14.35 -13.03 -3.47
CA ALA A 61 -13.56 -14.22 -3.82
C ALA A 61 -13.22 -15.07 -2.58
N LEU A 62 -12.78 -14.41 -1.49
CA LEU A 62 -12.53 -15.09 -0.21
C LEU A 62 -13.83 -15.62 0.39
N TYR A 63 -14.93 -14.86 0.31
CA TYR A 63 -16.25 -15.32 0.72
C TYR A 63 -16.66 -16.61 0.00
N ASP A 64 -16.52 -16.64 -1.32
CA ASP A 64 -16.91 -17.81 -2.13
C ASP A 64 -16.02 -19.03 -1.84
N GLN A 65 -14.72 -18.82 -1.59
CA GLN A 65 -13.80 -19.86 -1.15
C GLN A 65 -14.23 -20.43 0.21
N ILE A 66 -14.39 -19.59 1.22
CA ILE A 66 -14.79 -19.98 2.57
C ILE A 66 -16.15 -20.68 2.54
N ARG A 67 -17.10 -20.15 1.76
CA ARG A 67 -18.43 -20.75 1.60
C ARG A 67 -18.35 -22.19 1.07
N LYS A 68 -17.50 -22.46 0.10
CA LYS A 68 -17.28 -23.81 -0.43
C LYS A 68 -16.76 -24.76 0.65
N GLU A 69 -15.83 -24.28 1.48
CA GLU A 69 -15.26 -25.06 2.58
C GLU A 69 -16.23 -25.28 3.75
N MET A 70 -17.22 -24.38 3.90
CA MET A 70 -18.24 -24.38 4.98
C MET A 70 -19.55 -25.08 4.61
N LEU A 71 -19.68 -25.73 3.47
CA LEU A 71 -20.97 -26.30 2.98
C LEU A 71 -21.69 -27.23 3.96
N SER A 72 -20.99 -27.73 4.99
CA SER A 72 -21.54 -28.61 6.03
C SER A 72 -21.72 -27.95 7.41
N LEU A 73 -21.44 -26.64 7.56
CA LEU A 73 -21.44 -25.97 8.86
C LEU A 73 -22.70 -25.14 9.09
N ILE A 74 -23.69 -25.72 9.80
CA ILE A 74 -24.88 -25.01 10.27
C ILE A 74 -24.47 -24.15 11.48
N GLY A 75 -25.03 -22.95 11.62
CA GLY A 75 -24.78 -22.04 12.76
C GLY A 75 -23.74 -20.96 12.50
N VAL A 76 -23.12 -20.93 11.31
CA VAL A 76 -22.21 -19.86 10.90
C VAL A 76 -22.93 -18.87 10.00
N THR A 77 -22.85 -17.59 10.34
CA THR A 77 -23.20 -16.49 9.44
C THR A 77 -21.93 -15.99 8.76
N LEU A 78 -21.80 -16.25 7.45
CA LEU A 78 -20.69 -15.75 6.64
C LEU A 78 -21.10 -14.48 5.91
N MET A 79 -20.34 -13.40 6.05
CA MET A 79 -20.60 -12.12 5.40
C MET A 79 -19.30 -11.43 4.95
N THR A 80 -19.40 -10.58 3.92
CA THR A 80 -18.39 -9.56 3.73
C THR A 80 -18.63 -8.38 4.68
N TYR A 81 -17.59 -7.60 5.01
CA TYR A 81 -17.76 -6.37 5.80
C TYR A 81 -18.79 -5.42 5.19
N GLN A 82 -18.82 -5.30 3.85
CA GLN A 82 -19.79 -4.47 3.15
C GLN A 82 -21.23 -5.02 3.26
N SER A 83 -21.39 -6.34 3.29
CA SER A 83 -22.71 -6.96 3.52
C SER A 83 -23.18 -6.69 4.96
N LEU A 84 -22.31 -6.81 5.94
CA LEU A 84 -22.60 -6.44 7.33
C LEU A 84 -23.05 -4.97 7.41
N GLN A 85 -22.33 -4.03 6.80
CA GLN A 85 -22.71 -2.62 6.76
C GLN A 85 -24.12 -2.39 6.20
N LYS A 86 -24.49 -3.13 5.14
CA LYS A 86 -25.83 -3.07 4.56
C LYS A 86 -26.90 -3.58 5.54
N GLU A 87 -26.65 -4.67 6.22
CA GLU A 87 -27.57 -5.23 7.23
C GLU A 87 -27.72 -4.29 8.44
N LEU A 88 -26.63 -3.72 8.94
CA LEU A 88 -26.66 -2.73 10.02
C LEU A 88 -27.46 -1.47 9.63
N ARG A 89 -27.35 -1.03 8.38
CA ARG A 89 -28.14 0.09 7.86
C ARG A 89 -29.64 -0.24 7.78
N LYS A 90 -30.02 -1.51 7.64
CA LYS A 90 -31.42 -1.97 7.71
C LYS A 90 -31.91 -2.15 9.16
N GLY A 91 -31.04 -1.94 10.14
CA GLY A 91 -31.39 -2.04 11.56
C GLY A 91 -31.16 -3.43 12.18
N SER A 92 -30.36 -4.28 11.54
CA SER A 92 -30.00 -5.58 12.11
C SER A 92 -29.24 -5.42 13.45
N THR A 93 -29.64 -6.18 14.44
CA THR A 93 -29.05 -6.19 15.80
C THR A 93 -28.64 -7.59 16.24
N ASN A 94 -28.35 -8.48 15.29
CA ASN A 94 -27.93 -9.86 15.60
C ASN A 94 -26.69 -9.86 16.51
N THR A 95 -26.65 -10.77 17.46
CA THR A 95 -25.52 -11.00 18.35
C THR A 95 -24.93 -12.39 18.08
N TYR A 96 -23.62 -12.53 18.34
CA TYR A 96 -22.88 -13.76 18.11
C TYR A 96 -21.96 -14.04 19.28
N ASP A 97 -21.71 -15.32 19.58
CA ASP A 97 -20.79 -15.74 20.62
C ASP A 97 -19.32 -15.61 20.20
N LEU A 98 -19.08 -15.76 18.91
CA LEU A 98 -17.78 -15.57 18.27
C LEU A 98 -17.92 -14.71 17.03
N VAL A 99 -17.05 -13.71 16.90
CA VAL A 99 -16.86 -12.95 15.65
C VAL A 99 -15.42 -13.14 15.14
N ILE A 100 -15.27 -13.67 13.94
CA ILE A 100 -14.00 -13.77 13.25
C ILE A 100 -13.96 -12.63 12.22
N ALA A 101 -13.06 -11.69 12.43
CA ALA A 101 -12.81 -10.58 11.53
C ALA A 101 -11.57 -10.90 10.67
N ASP A 102 -11.76 -11.69 9.62
CA ASP A 102 -10.69 -12.11 8.71
C ASP A 102 -10.32 -10.98 7.74
N GLU A 103 -9.04 -10.83 7.46
CA GLU A 103 -8.45 -9.71 6.72
C GLU A 103 -8.88 -8.36 7.32
N CYS A 104 -8.77 -8.23 8.64
CA CYS A 104 -9.21 -7.06 9.41
C CYS A 104 -8.45 -5.76 9.08
N HIS A 105 -7.36 -5.81 8.29
CA HIS A 105 -6.74 -4.63 7.67
C HIS A 105 -7.76 -3.79 6.88
N TYR A 106 -8.90 -4.39 6.50
CA TYR A 106 -10.06 -3.74 5.90
C TYR A 106 -10.45 -2.45 6.62
N PHE A 107 -10.45 -2.44 7.95
CA PHE A 107 -10.89 -1.27 8.72
C PHE A 107 -10.07 -0.02 8.42
N TYR A 108 -8.78 -0.15 8.10
CA TYR A 108 -7.91 0.99 7.80
C TYR A 108 -7.61 1.13 6.30
N LEU A 109 -7.29 0.05 5.61
CA LEU A 109 -6.89 0.15 4.20
C LEU A 109 -8.05 0.47 3.25
N ASP A 110 -9.23 -0.11 3.51
CA ASP A 110 -10.41 0.19 2.70
C ASP A 110 -11.14 1.47 3.14
N ALA A 111 -10.84 2.02 4.32
CA ALA A 111 -11.53 3.19 4.88
C ALA A 111 -11.47 4.42 3.96
N LYS A 112 -10.37 4.65 3.26
CA LYS A 112 -10.23 5.75 2.30
C LYS A 112 -11.15 5.63 1.08
N PHE A 113 -11.68 4.44 0.81
CA PHE A 113 -12.55 4.16 -0.34
C PHE A 113 -13.99 3.85 0.07
N ASN A 114 -14.20 3.42 1.32
CA ASN A 114 -15.50 3.06 1.86
C ASN A 114 -15.86 3.93 3.07
N GLY A 115 -16.73 4.90 2.87
CA GLY A 115 -17.15 5.84 3.92
C GLY A 115 -17.94 5.22 5.07
N TYR A 116 -18.28 3.93 5.03
CA TYR A 116 -19.10 3.25 6.06
C TYR A 116 -18.32 2.18 6.85
N THR A 117 -16.99 2.18 6.79
CA THR A 117 -16.17 1.22 7.55
C THR A 117 -16.45 1.26 9.05
N ASP A 118 -16.77 2.44 9.58
CA ASP A 118 -17.16 2.63 10.99
C ASP A 118 -18.32 1.74 11.42
N LEU A 119 -19.33 1.57 10.58
CA LEU A 119 -20.49 0.75 10.97
C LEU A 119 -20.09 -0.69 11.28
N ALA A 120 -19.22 -1.29 10.46
CA ALA A 120 -18.70 -2.63 10.72
C ALA A 120 -17.71 -2.62 11.89
N TYR A 121 -16.89 -1.57 12.00
CA TYR A 121 -15.92 -1.42 13.08
C TYR A 121 -16.63 -1.29 14.45
N GLU A 122 -17.57 -0.35 14.59
CA GLU A 122 -18.38 -0.15 15.81
C GLU A 122 -19.12 -1.41 16.19
N TYR A 123 -19.69 -2.11 15.20
CA TYR A 123 -20.33 -3.38 15.41
C TYR A 123 -19.37 -4.43 15.97
N VAL A 124 -18.20 -4.61 15.42
CA VAL A 124 -17.20 -5.60 15.87
C VAL A 124 -16.58 -5.20 17.22
N MET A 125 -16.33 -3.90 17.43
CA MET A 125 -15.71 -3.38 18.64
C MET A 125 -16.66 -3.25 19.83
N GLY A 126 -17.87 -2.77 19.58
CA GLY A 126 -18.91 -2.49 20.60
C GLY A 126 -19.68 -3.72 21.06
N GLN A 127 -19.34 -4.85 20.58
CA GLN A 127 -20.19 -5.97 20.67
C GLN A 127 -20.06 -6.81 21.89
N GLN A 128 -21.09 -7.22 22.09
CA GLN A 128 -21.70 -8.31 22.79
C GLN A 128 -21.24 -9.73 22.36
N ALA A 129 -20.31 -9.88 21.42
CA ALA A 129 -19.67 -11.17 21.17
C ALA A 129 -18.77 -11.51 22.34
N ASN A 130 -18.88 -12.73 22.86
CA ASN A 130 -18.01 -13.18 23.92
C ASN A 130 -16.54 -13.18 23.49
N VAL A 131 -16.28 -13.49 22.22
CA VAL A 131 -14.93 -13.50 21.64
C VAL A 131 -14.93 -12.82 20.27
N VAL A 132 -13.96 -11.94 20.04
CA VAL A 132 -13.67 -11.36 18.74
C VAL A 132 -12.24 -11.70 18.35
N VAL A 133 -12.05 -12.32 17.19
CA VAL A 133 -10.73 -12.68 16.67
C VAL A 133 -10.42 -11.83 15.44
N PHE A 134 -9.44 -10.96 15.56
CA PHE A 134 -8.89 -10.16 14.45
C PHE A 134 -7.78 -10.95 13.77
N VAL A 135 -7.95 -11.22 12.48
CA VAL A 135 -7.03 -12.04 11.69
C VAL A 135 -6.50 -11.23 10.51
N SER A 136 -5.20 -11.13 10.35
CA SER A 136 -4.58 -10.59 9.14
C SER A 136 -3.09 -10.89 9.09
N ALA A 137 -2.54 -10.87 7.87
CA ALA A 137 -1.10 -10.89 7.63
C ALA A 137 -0.47 -9.48 7.61
N THR A 138 -1.26 -8.43 7.40
CA THR A 138 -0.76 -7.09 7.05
C THR A 138 -1.48 -5.97 7.80
N ALA A 139 -2.07 -6.25 8.96
CA ALA A 139 -2.78 -5.27 9.77
C ALA A 139 -1.93 -4.71 10.92
N ASP A 140 -0.61 -4.64 10.77
CA ASP A 140 0.31 -4.28 11.85
C ASP A 140 -0.09 -2.96 12.53
N SER A 141 -0.35 -1.94 11.75
CA SER A 141 -0.78 -0.63 12.23
C SER A 141 -2.14 -0.67 12.97
N PHE A 142 -3.09 -1.45 12.48
CA PHE A 142 -4.37 -1.66 13.14
C PHE A 142 -4.20 -2.42 14.46
N PHE A 143 -3.34 -3.42 14.49
CA PHE A 143 -3.04 -4.20 15.70
C PHE A 143 -2.31 -3.36 16.75
N GLU A 144 -1.36 -2.52 16.34
CA GLU A 144 -0.69 -1.57 17.24
C GLU A 144 -1.68 -0.64 17.95
N ASP A 145 -2.67 -0.12 17.22
CA ASP A 145 -3.73 0.72 17.80
C ASP A 145 -4.60 -0.06 18.78
N LEU A 146 -5.02 -1.29 18.45
CA LEU A 146 -5.81 -2.12 19.36
C LEU A 146 -5.09 -2.40 20.67
N VAL A 147 -3.79 -2.60 20.62
CA VAL A 147 -2.96 -2.82 21.81
C VAL A 147 -2.75 -1.52 22.59
N LYS A 148 -2.45 -0.43 21.91
CA LYS A 148 -2.26 0.89 22.50
C LYS A 148 -3.52 1.41 23.20
N ASP A 149 -4.67 1.23 22.56
CA ASP A 149 -5.97 1.60 23.11
C ASP A 149 -6.46 0.64 24.21
N GLY A 150 -5.67 -0.39 24.55
CA GLY A 150 -6.01 -1.39 25.60
C GLY A 150 -7.18 -2.31 25.22
N VAL A 151 -7.53 -2.37 23.94
CA VAL A 151 -8.63 -3.20 23.40
C VAL A 151 -8.26 -4.69 23.45
N VAL A 152 -6.99 -5.02 23.16
CA VAL A 152 -6.46 -6.37 23.21
C VAL A 152 -5.31 -6.44 24.21
N LYS A 153 -5.38 -7.38 25.14
CA LYS A 153 -4.31 -7.66 26.11
C LYS A 153 -3.19 -8.46 25.45
N LYS A 154 -1.96 -8.27 25.92
CA LYS A 154 -0.76 -8.93 25.34
C LYS A 154 -0.86 -10.45 25.29
N ASP A 155 -1.49 -11.06 26.29
CA ASP A 155 -1.66 -12.52 26.38
C ASP A 155 -2.60 -13.10 25.30
N TYR A 156 -3.32 -12.26 24.58
CA TYR A 156 -4.22 -12.64 23.48
C TYR A 156 -3.68 -12.22 22.10
N ILE A 157 -2.36 -12.10 21.98
CA ILE A 157 -1.68 -11.78 20.72
C ILE A 157 -0.87 -12.99 20.28
N TYR A 158 -1.32 -13.63 19.22
CA TYR A 158 -0.66 -14.77 18.61
C TYR A 158 -0.04 -14.35 17.28
N SER A 159 1.28 -14.46 17.17
CA SER A 159 1.98 -14.02 15.97
C SER A 159 3.04 -14.99 15.50
N ILE A 160 3.19 -15.08 14.18
CA ILE A 160 4.31 -15.72 13.52
C ILE A 160 5.00 -14.64 12.68
N PRO A 161 6.29 -14.41 12.86
CA PRO A 161 7.03 -13.46 12.03
C PRO A 161 6.83 -13.75 10.54
N LYS A 162 6.72 -12.69 9.74
CA LYS A 162 6.67 -12.83 8.28
C LYS A 162 8.04 -13.30 7.80
N SER A 163 8.06 -14.25 6.87
CA SER A 163 9.25 -14.65 6.14
C SER A 163 9.12 -14.28 4.67
N TYR A 164 10.20 -13.83 4.11
CA TYR A 164 10.36 -13.48 2.71
C TYR A 164 11.46 -14.32 2.04
N ASP A 165 11.62 -15.59 2.47
CA ASP A 165 12.64 -16.50 1.96
C ASP A 165 12.62 -16.63 0.44
N TYR A 166 11.41 -16.57 -0.15
CA TYR A 166 11.19 -16.61 -1.60
C TYR A 166 11.60 -15.33 -2.33
N VAL A 167 11.93 -14.25 -1.62
CA VAL A 167 12.46 -13.04 -2.24
C VAL A 167 13.95 -13.23 -2.48
N GLU A 168 14.37 -13.17 -3.74
CA GLU A 168 15.78 -13.31 -4.12
C GLU A 168 16.51 -11.96 -3.97
N LYS A 169 15.98 -10.93 -4.63
CA LYS A 169 16.56 -9.59 -4.65
C LYS A 169 15.49 -8.51 -4.48
N VAL A 170 15.90 -7.40 -3.92
CA VAL A 170 15.09 -6.20 -3.77
C VAL A 170 15.78 -5.04 -4.47
N TYR A 171 15.07 -4.39 -5.36
CA TYR A 171 15.55 -3.23 -6.09
C TYR A 171 14.72 -2.00 -5.75
N THR A 172 15.37 -0.83 -5.78
CA THR A 172 14.69 0.47 -5.72
C THR A 172 14.89 1.21 -7.02
N TYR A 173 13.87 1.94 -7.49
CA TYR A 173 13.94 2.68 -8.74
C TYR A 173 13.20 4.02 -8.67
N HIS A 174 13.59 4.96 -9.55
CA HIS A 174 12.95 6.27 -9.65
C HIS A 174 11.84 6.27 -10.74
N LYS A 175 10.92 7.20 -10.64
CA LYS A 175 9.67 7.29 -11.41
C LYS A 175 9.79 6.98 -12.92
N SER A 176 10.83 7.43 -13.57
CA SER A 176 11.01 7.32 -15.02
C SER A 176 11.48 5.96 -15.51
N ARG A 177 11.79 5.02 -14.62
CA ARG A 177 12.46 3.76 -14.97
C ARG A 177 11.54 2.54 -15.09
N LEU A 178 10.23 2.69 -14.88
CA LEU A 178 9.32 1.54 -14.89
C LEU A 178 9.34 0.81 -16.23
N THR A 179 9.20 1.54 -17.35
CA THR A 179 9.22 0.94 -18.69
C THR A 179 10.58 0.35 -19.02
N ASP A 180 11.67 1.07 -18.70
CA ASP A 180 13.03 0.61 -18.96
C ASP A 180 13.31 -0.71 -18.23
N ILE A 181 12.88 -0.84 -16.96
CA ILE A 181 13.02 -2.08 -16.16
C ILE A 181 12.22 -3.22 -16.78
N ILE A 182 10.98 -2.97 -17.17
CA ILE A 182 10.12 -3.98 -17.79
C ILE A 182 10.72 -4.44 -19.11
N ASP A 183 11.15 -3.50 -19.96
CA ASP A 183 11.72 -3.80 -21.27
C ASP A 183 13.05 -4.56 -21.15
N GLU A 184 13.89 -4.25 -20.15
CA GLU A 184 15.11 -5.00 -19.83
C GLU A 184 14.77 -6.46 -19.43
N ILE A 185 13.81 -6.66 -18.51
CA ILE A 185 13.38 -8.01 -18.10
C ILE A 185 12.81 -8.80 -19.29
N LEU A 186 12.03 -8.16 -20.15
CA LEU A 186 11.43 -8.80 -21.32
C LEU A 186 12.48 -9.20 -22.36
N ALA A 187 13.59 -8.45 -22.45
CA ALA A 187 14.71 -8.74 -23.35
C ALA A 187 15.63 -9.85 -22.82
N ASP A 188 15.78 -9.94 -21.47
CA ASP A 188 16.70 -10.91 -20.86
C ASP A 188 16.15 -12.34 -20.86
N THR A 189 14.83 -12.53 -20.85
CA THR A 189 14.19 -13.85 -20.78
C THR A 189 12.93 -13.90 -21.61
N ASP A 190 12.54 -15.10 -22.08
CA ASP A 190 11.31 -15.30 -22.88
C ASP A 190 10.11 -15.83 -22.06
N PHE A 191 10.33 -16.27 -20.82
CA PHE A 191 9.31 -16.98 -20.01
C PHE A 191 8.95 -16.28 -18.70
N GLU A 192 9.84 -15.47 -18.13
CA GLU A 192 9.58 -14.84 -16.83
C GLU A 192 8.44 -13.84 -16.90
N LYS A 193 7.59 -13.89 -15.89
CA LYS A 193 6.39 -13.06 -15.79
C LYS A 193 6.57 -11.91 -14.79
N ILE A 194 5.89 -10.81 -15.09
CA ILE A 194 6.00 -9.55 -14.37
C ILE A 194 4.63 -9.14 -13.85
N LEU A 195 4.50 -8.94 -12.54
CA LEU A 195 3.33 -8.33 -11.91
C LEU A 195 3.64 -6.89 -11.54
N VAL A 196 2.83 -5.95 -12.01
CA VAL A 196 3.05 -4.51 -11.80
C VAL A 196 1.87 -3.88 -11.09
N PHE A 197 2.12 -3.32 -9.91
CA PHE A 197 1.14 -2.53 -9.16
C PHE A 197 1.33 -1.05 -9.44
N VAL A 198 0.31 -0.42 -10.01
CA VAL A 198 0.31 1.02 -10.31
C VAL A 198 -0.59 1.81 -9.36
N ASN A 199 -0.29 3.08 -9.16
CA ASN A 199 -0.98 3.93 -8.16
C ASN A 199 -2.38 4.39 -8.58
N SER A 200 -2.66 4.51 -9.87
CA SER A 200 -3.89 5.13 -10.36
C SER A 200 -4.38 4.52 -11.66
N MET A 201 -5.63 4.82 -11.98
CA MET A 201 -6.24 4.42 -13.26
C MET A 201 -5.56 5.12 -14.45
N GLU A 202 -5.17 6.38 -14.30
CA GLU A 202 -4.46 7.13 -15.33
C GLU A 202 -3.14 6.43 -15.67
N ARG A 203 -2.41 5.96 -14.64
CA ARG A 203 -1.16 5.21 -14.83
C ARG A 203 -1.40 3.85 -15.48
N LEU A 204 -2.50 3.18 -15.12
CA LEU A 204 -2.89 1.92 -15.77
C LEU A 204 -3.20 2.12 -17.27
N ILE A 205 -3.91 3.19 -17.61
CA ILE A 205 -4.22 3.56 -19.00
C ILE A 205 -2.93 3.91 -19.77
N GLU A 206 -2.00 4.63 -19.16
CA GLU A 206 -0.69 4.93 -19.74
C GLU A 206 0.07 3.64 -20.08
N MET A 207 0.11 2.67 -19.19
CA MET A 207 0.72 1.36 -19.44
C MET A 207 -0.02 0.56 -20.51
N HIS A 208 -1.35 0.67 -20.55
CA HIS A 208 -2.15 0.08 -21.62
C HIS A 208 -1.83 0.69 -22.99
N ASN A 209 -1.66 2.00 -23.05
CA ASN A 209 -1.28 2.67 -24.31
C ASN A 209 0.13 2.29 -24.78
N TYR A 210 1.03 1.94 -23.84
CA TYR A 210 2.40 1.57 -24.18
C TYR A 210 2.53 0.09 -24.58
N TYR A 211 1.97 -0.84 -23.80
CA TYR A 211 2.12 -2.29 -23.99
C TYR A 211 0.94 -2.95 -24.74
N GLY A 212 -0.20 -2.28 -24.85
CA GLY A 212 -1.37 -2.75 -25.59
C GLY A 212 -1.78 -4.17 -25.18
N ASP A 213 -1.98 -5.01 -26.18
CA ASP A 213 -2.40 -6.40 -26.00
C ASP A 213 -1.30 -7.35 -25.51
N SER A 214 -0.05 -6.88 -25.32
CA SER A 214 1.03 -7.72 -24.78
C SER A 214 0.85 -8.01 -23.28
N ALA A 215 -0.02 -7.27 -22.59
CA ALA A 215 -0.23 -7.37 -21.15
C ALA A 215 -1.69 -7.61 -20.78
N TYR A 216 -1.91 -8.10 -19.55
CA TYR A 216 -3.20 -8.07 -18.89
C TYR A 216 -3.33 -6.81 -18.02
N TYR A 217 -4.59 -6.35 -17.83
CA TYR A 217 -4.91 -5.17 -17.02
C TYR A 217 -6.06 -5.48 -16.07
N MET A 218 -5.85 -5.28 -14.77
CA MET A 218 -6.84 -5.57 -13.73
C MET A 218 -7.19 -4.32 -12.92
N CYS A 219 -8.46 -3.94 -12.94
CA CYS A 219 -8.98 -2.85 -12.10
C CYS A 219 -10.45 -3.10 -11.73
N SER A 220 -11.01 -2.28 -10.84
CA SER A 220 -12.40 -2.43 -10.36
C SER A 220 -13.47 -1.95 -11.35
N GLN A 221 -13.10 -1.25 -12.42
CA GLN A 221 -14.05 -0.40 -13.18
C GLN A 221 -14.29 -0.82 -14.63
N SER A 222 -13.61 -1.79 -15.21
CA SER A 222 -13.79 -2.14 -16.62
C SER A 222 -14.06 -3.61 -16.87
N GLN A 223 -14.89 -3.89 -17.90
CA GLN A 223 -15.18 -5.26 -18.37
C GLN A 223 -13.91 -5.95 -18.94
N ALA A 224 -12.99 -5.19 -19.53
CA ALA A 224 -11.72 -5.69 -20.03
C ALA A 224 -10.83 -6.31 -18.90
N CYS A 225 -10.97 -5.80 -17.68
CA CYS A 225 -10.33 -6.36 -16.50
C CYS A 225 -10.93 -7.70 -16.04
N SER A 226 -12.11 -8.09 -16.51
CA SER A 226 -12.80 -9.30 -16.05
C SER A 226 -12.14 -10.60 -16.52
N PHE A 227 -11.51 -10.60 -17.70
CA PHE A 227 -10.80 -11.78 -18.21
C PHE A 227 -9.53 -12.07 -17.42
N ALA A 228 -8.67 -11.06 -17.23
CA ALA A 228 -7.47 -11.19 -16.42
C ALA A 228 -7.81 -11.55 -14.96
N THR A 229 -8.87 -10.95 -14.41
CA THR A 229 -9.35 -11.27 -13.06
C THR A 229 -9.80 -12.73 -12.97
N ARG A 230 -10.53 -13.23 -13.95
CA ARG A 230 -11.00 -14.61 -13.96
C ARG A 230 -9.84 -15.59 -14.04
N ASP A 231 -8.92 -15.41 -14.99
CA ASP A 231 -7.73 -16.25 -15.13
C ASP A 231 -6.89 -16.28 -13.85
N CYS A 232 -6.62 -15.12 -13.26
CA CYS A 232 -5.84 -15.04 -12.03
C CYS A 232 -6.54 -15.68 -10.83
N ILE A 233 -7.86 -15.55 -10.71
CA ILE A 233 -8.62 -16.11 -9.59
C ILE A 233 -8.80 -17.62 -9.75
N GLU A 234 -9.23 -18.07 -10.92
CA GLU A 234 -9.58 -19.47 -11.16
C GLU A 234 -8.33 -20.34 -11.26
N ASN A 235 -7.29 -19.88 -11.97
CA ASN A 235 -6.08 -20.64 -12.22
C ASN A 235 -4.94 -20.30 -11.24
N LYS A 236 -5.07 -19.26 -10.43
CA LYS A 236 -4.00 -18.70 -9.58
C LYS A 236 -2.72 -18.36 -10.37
N LYS A 237 -2.84 -18.16 -11.66
CA LYS A 237 -1.77 -17.83 -12.63
C LYS A 237 -2.32 -16.84 -13.65
N PHE A 238 -1.46 -16.05 -14.27
CA PHE A 238 -1.85 -15.34 -15.48
C PHE A 238 -1.26 -16.03 -16.71
N LEU A 239 -2.18 -16.61 -17.50
CA LEU A 239 -1.84 -17.42 -18.66
C LEU A 239 -1.71 -16.57 -19.93
N ASN A 240 -0.97 -17.06 -20.93
CA ASN A 240 -0.87 -16.50 -22.28
C ASN A 240 -0.19 -15.13 -22.40
N LYS A 241 0.14 -14.43 -21.31
CA LYS A 241 0.86 -13.15 -21.33
C LYS A 241 1.89 -13.11 -20.21
N ARG A 242 2.94 -12.37 -20.44
CA ARG A 242 4.04 -12.25 -19.47
C ARG A 242 3.86 -11.11 -18.47
N MET A 243 2.96 -10.18 -18.73
CA MET A 243 2.75 -8.99 -17.90
C MET A 243 1.32 -8.90 -17.39
N LEU A 244 1.17 -8.52 -16.12
CA LEU A 244 -0.10 -8.13 -15.54
C LEU A 244 0.06 -6.80 -14.80
N PHE A 245 -0.63 -5.78 -15.29
CA PHE A 245 -0.75 -4.49 -14.61
C PHE A 245 -2.02 -4.44 -13.77
N THR A 246 -1.89 -4.00 -12.53
CA THR A 246 -3.04 -3.89 -11.62
C THR A 246 -2.93 -2.65 -10.73
N THR A 247 -4.05 -2.23 -10.22
CA THR A 247 -4.11 -1.27 -9.10
C THR A 247 -4.25 -2.03 -7.78
N LYS A 248 -4.51 -1.33 -6.68
CA LYS A 248 -4.82 -1.93 -5.36
C LYS A 248 -5.96 -2.97 -5.36
N VAL A 249 -6.66 -3.17 -6.47
CA VAL A 249 -7.72 -4.19 -6.59
C VAL A 249 -7.20 -5.59 -6.31
N MET A 250 -5.98 -5.87 -6.71
CA MET A 250 -5.34 -7.17 -6.47
C MET A 250 -4.78 -7.33 -5.05
N ASP A 251 -4.67 -6.25 -4.29
CA ASP A 251 -4.16 -6.30 -2.90
C ASP A 251 -5.01 -7.21 -1.98
N ASN A 252 -6.21 -7.59 -2.43
CA ASN A 252 -7.21 -8.20 -1.59
C ASN A 252 -7.70 -9.55 -2.15
N GLY A 253 -6.96 -10.62 -1.91
CA GLY A 253 -7.49 -11.97 -1.99
C GLY A 253 -7.17 -12.79 -3.24
N VAL A 254 -6.33 -12.31 -4.15
CA VAL A 254 -5.83 -13.14 -5.26
C VAL A 254 -4.42 -13.60 -4.94
N ASP A 255 -4.25 -14.89 -4.69
CA ASP A 255 -2.94 -15.52 -4.57
C ASP A 255 -2.49 -16.06 -5.93
N LEU A 256 -1.25 -15.79 -6.30
CA LEU A 256 -0.63 -16.30 -7.50
C LEU A 256 0.33 -17.43 -7.14
N ILE A 257 0.05 -18.61 -7.68
CA ILE A 257 0.88 -19.81 -7.60
C ILE A 257 1.43 -20.04 -9.00
N ASP A 258 2.41 -19.26 -9.38
CA ASP A 258 2.98 -19.19 -10.72
C ASP A 258 4.50 -19.14 -10.59
N ASP A 259 5.16 -20.23 -10.95
CA ASP A 259 6.61 -20.40 -10.90
C ASP A 259 7.35 -19.51 -11.92
N ASP A 260 6.68 -19.11 -13.00
CA ASP A 260 7.24 -18.15 -13.96
C ASP A 260 7.14 -16.70 -13.46
N LEU A 261 6.34 -16.41 -12.42
CA LEU A 261 6.25 -15.07 -11.83
C LEU A 261 7.54 -14.77 -11.04
N ARG A 262 8.51 -14.14 -11.70
CA ARG A 262 9.84 -13.84 -11.16
C ARG A 262 10.02 -12.38 -10.76
N HIS A 263 9.14 -11.48 -11.21
CA HIS A 263 9.27 -10.05 -10.98
C HIS A 263 7.98 -9.43 -10.47
N ILE A 264 8.07 -8.72 -9.35
CA ILE A 264 6.96 -7.92 -8.80
C ILE A 264 7.43 -6.49 -8.66
N ILE A 265 6.80 -5.59 -9.42
CA ILE A 265 7.14 -4.18 -9.48
C ILE A 265 6.01 -3.37 -8.84
N THR A 266 6.31 -2.42 -7.96
CA THR A 266 5.28 -1.62 -7.32
C THR A 266 5.58 -0.13 -7.38
N GLU A 267 4.58 0.63 -7.85
CA GLU A 267 4.51 2.09 -7.74
C GLU A 267 3.63 2.54 -6.57
N LEU A 268 3.23 1.66 -5.66
CA LEU A 268 2.39 2.03 -4.53
C LEU A 268 3.17 2.92 -3.56
N PHE A 269 2.48 3.94 -3.00
CA PHE A 269 3.06 4.84 -2.01
C PHE A 269 2.88 4.32 -0.58
N ASP A 270 1.71 3.77 -0.28
CA ASP A 270 1.33 3.27 1.03
C ASP A 270 2.06 1.96 1.34
N ILE A 271 2.84 1.95 2.43
CA ILE A 271 3.71 0.81 2.77
C ILE A 271 2.90 -0.45 3.10
N ASP A 272 1.72 -0.30 3.73
CA ASP A 272 0.86 -1.46 4.02
C ASP A 272 0.38 -2.13 2.72
N SER A 273 0.05 -1.33 1.69
CA SER A 273 -0.28 -1.85 0.36
C SER A 273 0.93 -2.49 -0.33
N ILE A 274 2.14 -1.95 -0.15
CA ILE A 274 3.38 -2.59 -0.64
C ILE A 274 3.57 -3.96 0.01
N LEU A 275 3.42 -4.07 1.32
CA LEU A 275 3.52 -5.34 2.05
C LEU A 275 2.50 -6.37 1.55
N GLN A 276 1.30 -5.93 1.19
CA GLN A 276 0.29 -6.80 0.59
C GLN A 276 0.67 -7.26 -0.82
N SER A 277 1.24 -6.36 -1.64
CA SER A 277 1.68 -6.70 -2.99
C SER A 277 2.77 -7.79 -2.98
N ILE A 278 3.69 -7.70 -2.03
CA ILE A 278 4.71 -8.74 -1.81
C ILE A 278 4.06 -10.11 -1.53
N GLY A 279 3.02 -10.14 -0.69
CA GLY A 279 2.34 -11.35 -0.31
C GLY A 279 1.47 -11.99 -1.40
N ARG A 280 1.39 -11.45 -2.61
CA ARG A 280 0.55 -12.04 -3.68
C ARG A 280 1.18 -13.27 -4.33
N LYS A 281 2.50 -13.34 -4.43
CA LYS A 281 3.18 -14.56 -4.86
C LYS A 281 3.16 -15.60 -3.74
N ARG A 282 2.77 -16.82 -4.11
CA ARG A 282 2.85 -18.01 -3.27
C ARG A 282 3.88 -18.97 -3.88
N PRO A 283 5.06 -19.08 -3.30
CA PRO A 283 6.07 -19.99 -3.83
C PRO A 283 5.57 -21.43 -3.73
N ILE A 284 5.83 -22.20 -4.78
CA ILE A 284 5.51 -23.62 -4.87
C ILE A 284 6.50 -24.42 -4.01
N ASP A 285 7.77 -24.05 -4.10
CA ASP A 285 8.86 -24.65 -3.36
C ASP A 285 9.97 -23.63 -3.04
N TYR A 286 11.12 -24.08 -2.55
CA TYR A 286 12.24 -23.22 -2.16
C TYR A 286 13.03 -22.64 -3.34
N LEU A 287 12.86 -23.17 -4.56
CA LEU A 287 13.48 -22.67 -5.80
C LEU A 287 12.59 -21.62 -6.48
N ASP A 288 11.33 -21.57 -6.11
CA ASP A 288 10.38 -20.62 -6.67
C ASP A 288 10.54 -19.24 -6.00
N THR A 289 11.54 -18.51 -6.48
CA THR A 289 11.90 -17.17 -5.97
C THR A 289 11.40 -16.05 -6.86
N CYS A 290 11.43 -14.82 -6.37
CA CYS A 290 11.15 -13.63 -7.18
C CYS A 290 11.93 -12.40 -6.69
N SER A 291 12.10 -11.45 -7.60
CA SER A 291 12.70 -10.14 -7.33
C SER A 291 11.61 -9.08 -7.16
N PHE A 292 11.83 -8.16 -6.21
CA PHE A 292 10.92 -7.04 -5.94
C PHE A 292 11.55 -5.72 -6.35
N TYR A 293 10.72 -4.85 -6.94
CA TYR A 293 11.12 -3.54 -7.41
C TYR A 293 10.22 -2.47 -6.77
N PHE A 294 10.79 -1.62 -5.94
CA PHE A 294 10.07 -0.57 -5.24
C PHE A 294 10.38 0.80 -5.83
N LYS A 295 9.32 1.53 -6.19
CA LYS A 295 9.46 2.92 -6.57
C LYS A 295 9.83 3.78 -5.37
N VAL A 296 10.90 4.54 -5.48
CA VAL A 296 11.28 5.55 -4.51
C VAL A 296 10.62 6.88 -4.86
N TYR A 297 10.05 7.52 -3.85
CA TYR A 297 9.43 8.83 -3.96
C TYR A 297 10.36 9.91 -3.45
N ASP A 298 10.55 10.95 -4.27
CA ASP A 298 11.36 12.12 -3.90
C ASP A 298 10.63 13.01 -2.88
N GLY A 299 11.37 13.92 -2.23
CA GLY A 299 10.84 14.82 -1.21
C GLY A 299 9.67 15.68 -1.70
N ARG A 300 9.60 16.03 -3.01
CA ARG A 300 8.47 16.76 -3.58
C ARG A 300 7.21 15.91 -3.64
N ALA A 301 7.34 14.66 -4.08
CA ALA A 301 6.21 13.72 -4.12
C ALA A 301 5.71 13.42 -2.70
N VAL A 302 6.61 13.17 -1.75
CA VAL A 302 6.26 12.98 -0.33
C VAL A 302 5.52 14.20 0.22
N ASN A 303 5.98 15.43 -0.09
CA ASN A 303 5.29 16.64 0.34
C ASN A 303 3.89 16.81 -0.28
N ASN A 304 3.68 16.39 -1.54
CA ASN A 304 2.36 16.41 -2.15
C ASN A 304 1.38 15.46 -1.42
N PHE A 305 1.83 14.27 -1.03
CA PHE A 305 1.04 13.36 -0.20
C PHE A 305 0.75 13.95 1.18
N TYR A 306 1.73 14.62 1.80
CA TYR A 306 1.54 15.32 3.06
C TYR A 306 0.44 16.38 2.98
N VAL A 307 0.52 17.27 1.99
CA VAL A 307 -0.47 18.35 1.80
C VAL A 307 -1.86 17.76 1.51
N SER A 308 -1.95 16.71 0.72
CA SER A 308 -3.23 16.04 0.45
C SER A 308 -3.84 15.42 1.72
N ASN A 309 -3.00 14.75 2.52
CA ASN A 309 -3.41 14.17 3.80
C ASN A 309 -3.86 15.25 4.79
N GLN A 310 -3.06 16.32 4.93
CA GLN A 310 -3.34 17.45 5.81
C GLN A 310 -4.70 18.10 5.52
N LYS A 311 -5.04 18.31 4.24
CA LYS A 311 -6.34 18.87 3.84
C LYS A 311 -7.53 18.06 4.37
N GLN A 312 -7.40 16.72 4.42
CA GLN A 312 -8.47 15.85 4.94
C GLN A 312 -8.60 15.99 6.47
N LEU A 313 -7.49 16.05 7.18
CA LEU A 313 -7.48 16.24 8.64
C LEU A 313 -8.04 17.62 9.03
N GLU A 314 -7.60 18.68 8.37
CA GLU A 314 -8.13 20.03 8.57
C GLU A 314 -9.64 20.16 8.30
N LEU A 315 -10.15 19.37 7.35
CA LEU A 315 -11.57 19.33 7.06
C LEU A 315 -12.36 18.78 8.27
N VAL A 316 -11.84 17.74 8.91
CA VAL A 316 -12.42 17.18 10.14
C VAL A 316 -12.27 18.14 11.31
N GLU A 317 -11.11 18.75 11.50
CA GLU A 317 -10.89 19.74 12.56
C GLU A 317 -11.90 20.88 12.48
N ARG A 318 -12.13 21.44 11.29
CA ARG A 318 -13.14 22.47 11.06
C ARG A 318 -14.56 22.00 11.37
N TYR A 319 -14.90 20.76 10.99
CA TYR A 319 -16.20 20.17 11.31
C TYR A 319 -16.37 19.97 12.82
N MET A 320 -15.36 19.46 13.50
CA MET A 320 -15.40 19.21 14.95
C MET A 320 -15.40 20.49 15.78
N ALA A 321 -14.73 21.55 15.31
CA ALA A 321 -14.69 22.85 15.98
C ALA A 321 -16.06 23.55 16.01
N ASN A 322 -16.82 23.51 14.92
CA ASN A 322 -18.16 24.08 14.86
C ASN A 322 -18.96 23.45 13.70
N LYS A 323 -19.79 22.47 14.03
CA LYS A 323 -20.60 21.73 13.06
C LYS A 323 -21.59 22.61 12.29
N ASP A 324 -22.27 23.53 13.00
CA ASP A 324 -23.30 24.38 12.37
C ASP A 324 -22.66 25.34 11.38
N LYS A 325 -21.58 26.01 11.76
CA LYS A 325 -20.84 26.89 10.86
C LYS A 325 -20.24 26.11 9.66
N PHE A 326 -19.78 24.88 9.89
CA PHE A 326 -19.28 24.03 8.80
C PHE A 326 -20.40 23.71 7.80
N LEU A 327 -21.58 23.33 8.28
CA LEU A 327 -22.74 23.02 7.43
C LEU A 327 -23.26 24.26 6.70
N GLN A 328 -23.38 25.42 7.40
CA GLN A 328 -23.74 26.68 6.74
C GLN A 328 -22.79 27.07 5.60
N ASN A 329 -21.49 26.87 5.79
CA ASN A 329 -20.50 27.12 4.71
C ASN A 329 -20.68 26.16 3.51
N LEU A 330 -21.20 24.95 3.72
CA LEU A 330 -21.55 24.04 2.64
C LEU A 330 -22.77 24.54 1.86
N ASP A 331 -23.80 25.02 2.54
CA ASP A 331 -25.00 25.56 1.91
C ASP A 331 -24.66 26.77 1.03
N VAL A 332 -23.76 27.64 1.47
CA VAL A 332 -23.23 28.76 0.65
C VAL A 332 -22.55 28.28 -0.62
N GLN A 333 -21.93 27.07 -0.59
CA GLN A 333 -21.29 26.44 -1.75
C GLN A 333 -22.26 25.57 -2.56
N ASN A 334 -23.53 25.55 -2.25
CA ASN A 334 -24.53 24.65 -2.82
C ASN A 334 -24.16 23.15 -2.69
N LEU A 335 -23.52 22.79 -1.60
CA LEU A 335 -23.15 21.42 -1.28
C LEU A 335 -23.97 20.90 -0.10
N ASP A 336 -24.55 19.73 -0.22
CA ASP A 336 -25.22 19.06 0.89
C ASP A 336 -24.28 18.06 1.61
N ALA A 337 -24.71 17.60 2.79
CA ALA A 337 -23.96 16.62 3.59
C ALA A 337 -23.66 15.33 2.82
N ARG A 338 -24.55 14.89 1.92
CA ARG A 338 -24.37 13.68 1.09
C ARG A 338 -23.30 13.89 0.01
N GLN A 339 -23.25 15.09 -0.57
CA GLN A 339 -22.25 15.43 -1.59
C GLN A 339 -20.85 15.50 -0.95
N ILE A 340 -20.72 16.07 0.25
CA ILE A 340 -19.47 16.08 1.01
C ILE A 340 -19.02 14.65 1.34
N ALA A 341 -19.91 13.80 1.84
CA ALA A 341 -19.60 12.42 2.17
C ALA A 341 -19.22 11.57 0.92
N ARG A 342 -19.80 11.89 -0.25
CA ARG A 342 -19.40 11.24 -1.52
C ARG A 342 -18.00 11.64 -1.97
N LYS A 343 -17.66 12.94 -1.85
CA LYS A 343 -16.34 13.48 -2.24
C LYS A 343 -15.24 13.11 -1.27
N ASN A 344 -15.55 13.08 0.04
CA ASN A 344 -14.57 12.88 1.10
C ASN A 344 -14.98 11.69 1.97
N LYS A 345 -14.34 10.54 1.78
CA LYS A 345 -14.66 9.29 2.52
C LYS A 345 -14.37 9.36 4.02
N ILE A 346 -13.73 10.44 4.48
CA ILE A 346 -13.57 10.75 5.91
C ILE A 346 -14.90 11.10 6.59
N PHE A 347 -15.93 11.39 5.79
CA PHE A 347 -17.29 11.59 6.26
C PHE A 347 -18.25 10.56 5.71
N TYR A 348 -19.32 10.29 6.45
CA TYR A 348 -20.51 9.60 5.97
C TYR A 348 -21.77 10.27 6.50
N THR A 349 -22.89 10.01 5.84
CA THR A 349 -24.19 10.42 6.36
C THR A 349 -24.82 9.26 7.11
N ASP A 350 -25.17 9.50 8.36
CA ASP A 350 -25.96 8.55 9.15
C ASP A 350 -27.27 8.25 8.42
N PHE A 351 -27.55 6.98 8.19
CA PHE A 351 -28.68 6.55 7.36
C PHE A 351 -30.05 6.79 8.02
N ARG A 352 -30.10 6.90 9.35
CA ARG A 352 -31.36 7.14 10.10
C ARG A 352 -31.67 8.63 10.24
N THR A 353 -30.65 9.41 10.55
CA THR A 353 -30.79 10.82 10.89
C THR A 353 -30.43 11.77 9.74
N GLY A 354 -29.74 11.28 8.70
CA GLY A 354 -29.18 12.10 7.63
C GLY A 354 -28.03 13.02 8.08
N ILE A 355 -27.62 12.95 9.34
CA ILE A 355 -26.58 13.80 9.92
C ILE A 355 -25.21 13.36 9.39
N LEU A 356 -24.37 14.34 9.05
CA LEU A 356 -22.98 14.11 8.67
C LEU A 356 -22.18 13.64 9.90
N LYS A 357 -21.44 12.54 9.75
CA LYS A 357 -20.56 11.99 10.78
C LYS A 357 -19.15 11.78 10.22
N VAL A 358 -18.16 11.84 11.10
CA VAL A 358 -16.77 11.50 10.78
C VAL A 358 -16.61 9.98 10.81
N ASN A 359 -16.02 9.43 9.76
CA ASN A 359 -15.60 8.02 9.74
C ASN A 359 -14.31 7.88 10.55
N GLN A 360 -14.40 7.30 11.74
CA GLN A 360 -13.27 7.17 12.67
C GLN A 360 -12.15 6.27 12.12
N CYS A 361 -12.50 5.20 11.40
CA CYS A 361 -11.51 4.35 10.74
C CYS A 361 -10.70 5.15 9.71
N THR A 362 -11.37 5.98 8.92
CA THR A 362 -10.73 6.85 7.93
C THR A 362 -9.88 7.92 8.60
N LEU A 363 -10.39 8.54 9.67
CA LEU A 363 -9.65 9.55 10.44
C LEU A 363 -8.36 8.94 11.02
N LYS A 364 -8.46 7.81 11.69
CA LYS A 364 -7.29 7.10 12.24
C LYS A 364 -6.27 6.78 11.13
N LYS A 365 -6.70 6.25 9.98
CA LYS A 365 -5.79 5.98 8.86
C LYS A 365 -5.09 7.25 8.36
N TYR A 366 -5.81 8.38 8.23
CA TYR A 366 -5.17 9.65 7.83
C TYR A 366 -4.16 10.15 8.87
N GLN A 367 -4.45 10.01 10.17
CA GLN A 367 -3.51 10.37 11.24
C GLN A 367 -2.23 9.51 11.21
N MET A 368 -2.38 8.20 11.02
CA MET A 368 -1.24 7.29 10.90
C MET A 368 -0.40 7.57 9.66
N ASP A 369 -1.06 7.76 8.52
CA ASP A 369 -0.37 8.12 7.27
C ASP A 369 0.39 9.44 7.43
N ARG A 370 -0.19 10.42 8.13
CA ARG A 370 0.50 11.68 8.44
C ARG A 370 1.80 11.44 9.19
N ASN A 371 1.76 10.65 10.27
CA ASN A 371 2.96 10.35 11.06
C ASN A 371 4.03 9.65 10.19
N THR A 372 3.61 8.70 9.35
CA THR A 372 4.52 8.00 8.43
C THR A 372 5.10 8.95 7.39
N ILE A 373 4.30 9.87 6.83
CA ILE A 373 4.76 10.84 5.84
C ILE A 373 5.70 11.89 6.49
N GLU A 374 5.45 12.29 7.72
CA GLU A 374 6.35 13.16 8.49
C GLU A 374 7.71 12.49 8.73
N ASP A 375 7.71 11.22 9.11
CA ASP A 375 8.95 10.42 9.20
C ASP A 375 9.67 10.32 7.83
N MET A 376 8.92 10.11 6.73
CA MET A 376 9.48 10.13 5.36
C MET A 376 10.10 11.49 4.99
N LYS A 377 9.51 12.60 5.45
CA LYS A 377 10.06 13.95 5.22
C LYS A 377 11.38 14.18 5.98
N GLN A 378 11.51 13.60 7.16
CA GLN A 378 12.69 13.75 8.02
C GLN A 378 13.81 12.78 7.61
N ASN A 379 13.48 11.54 7.36
CA ASN A 379 14.45 10.44 7.20
C ASN A 379 14.57 9.91 5.75
N GLY A 380 13.75 10.44 4.84
CA GLY A 380 13.66 9.95 3.45
C GLY A 380 12.70 8.76 3.30
N TYR A 381 12.03 8.72 2.14
CA TYR A 381 11.04 7.67 1.82
C TYR A 381 11.63 6.26 1.91
N GLU A 382 12.78 6.05 1.28
CA GLU A 382 13.41 4.73 1.20
C GLU A 382 13.82 4.19 2.57
N THR A 383 14.37 5.04 3.44
CA THR A 383 14.73 4.66 4.81
C THR A 383 13.51 4.18 5.61
N VAL A 384 12.40 4.92 5.51
CA VAL A 384 11.15 4.56 6.20
C VAL A 384 10.55 3.29 5.62
N LEU A 385 10.59 3.13 4.29
CA LEU A 385 10.14 1.92 3.60
C LEU A 385 10.87 0.69 4.14
N PHE A 386 12.20 0.67 4.11
CA PHE A 386 12.97 -0.49 4.56
C PHE A 386 12.87 -0.75 6.07
N ARG A 387 12.71 0.30 6.88
CA ARG A 387 12.42 0.13 8.32
C ARG A 387 11.13 -0.68 8.55
N ARG A 388 10.10 -0.45 7.73
CA ARG A 388 8.81 -1.16 7.80
C ARG A 388 8.84 -2.53 7.10
N LEU A 389 9.60 -2.68 6.03
CA LEU A 389 9.79 -3.97 5.32
C LEU A 389 10.63 -4.96 6.14
N GLY A 390 11.49 -4.45 7.01
CA GLY A 390 12.33 -5.27 7.89
C GLY A 390 13.73 -5.56 7.33
N THR A 391 14.59 -6.04 8.22
CA THR A 391 16.01 -6.30 7.92
C THR A 391 16.22 -7.41 6.90
N GLU A 392 15.32 -8.39 6.85
CA GLU A 392 15.38 -9.49 5.87
C GLU A 392 15.38 -8.96 4.44
N LEU A 393 14.41 -8.09 4.08
CA LEU A 393 14.34 -7.51 2.75
C LEU A 393 15.43 -6.46 2.50
N LEU A 394 15.83 -5.72 3.53
CA LEU A 394 16.95 -4.78 3.42
C LEU A 394 18.25 -5.50 3.06
N ASN A 395 18.53 -6.67 3.65
CA ASN A 395 19.73 -7.45 3.37
C ASN A 395 19.75 -8.04 1.93
N LYS A 396 18.60 -8.12 1.27
CA LYS A 396 18.44 -8.57 -0.13
C LYS A 396 18.49 -7.40 -1.13
N LYS A 397 18.70 -6.16 -0.65
CA LYS A 397 18.77 -4.98 -1.51
C LYS A 397 19.95 -5.08 -2.48
N SER A 398 19.65 -4.83 -3.75
CA SER A 398 20.61 -4.80 -4.85
C SER A 398 20.40 -3.53 -5.68
N GLU A 399 21.43 -3.12 -6.41
CA GLU A 399 21.35 -1.98 -7.31
C GLU A 399 20.90 -2.45 -8.71
N LEU A 400 20.01 -1.68 -9.32
CA LEU A 400 19.62 -1.87 -10.71
C LEU A 400 20.76 -1.43 -11.62
N ARG A 401 21.12 -2.22 -12.62
CA ARG A 401 22.15 -1.91 -13.60
C ARG A 401 21.90 -0.55 -14.27
N ILE A 402 20.68 -0.32 -14.71
CA ILE A 402 20.29 0.93 -15.38
C ILE A 402 20.42 2.16 -14.48
N GLU A 403 20.17 2.05 -13.19
CA GLU A 403 20.37 3.15 -12.22
C GLU A 403 21.86 3.39 -11.95
N THR A 404 22.66 2.32 -11.87
CA THR A 404 24.12 2.41 -11.66
C THR A 404 24.79 3.08 -12.87
N GLU A 405 24.50 2.62 -14.08
CA GLU A 405 25.04 3.20 -15.32
C GLU A 405 24.66 4.68 -15.46
N SER A 406 23.38 5.04 -15.20
CA SER A 406 22.93 6.42 -15.22
C SER A 406 23.63 7.28 -14.18
N LYS A 407 23.86 6.73 -12.98
CA LYS A 407 24.57 7.42 -11.89
C LYS A 407 26.02 7.72 -12.27
N ASP A 408 26.74 6.75 -12.81
CA ASP A 408 28.13 6.91 -13.23
C ASP A 408 28.30 7.90 -14.36
N ILE A 409 27.44 7.84 -15.37
CA ILE A 409 27.40 8.81 -16.47
C ILE A 409 27.16 10.21 -15.93
N PHE A 410 26.16 10.38 -15.04
CA PHE A 410 25.83 11.70 -14.51
C PHE A 410 26.92 12.24 -13.57
N LEU A 411 27.52 11.38 -12.73
CA LEU A 411 28.67 11.73 -11.90
C LEU A 411 29.86 12.23 -12.75
N SER A 412 30.14 11.58 -13.89
CA SER A 412 31.21 12.02 -14.78
C SER A 412 30.94 13.42 -15.33
N ILE A 413 29.69 13.71 -15.71
CA ILE A 413 29.26 15.04 -16.17
C ILE A 413 29.40 16.10 -15.07
N LEU A 414 28.95 15.80 -13.85
CA LEU A 414 29.07 16.74 -12.73
C LEU A 414 30.54 17.03 -12.39
N LYS A 415 31.40 16.01 -12.45
CA LYS A 415 32.86 16.16 -12.26
C LYS A 415 33.50 17.00 -13.37
N GLU A 416 33.11 16.79 -14.62
CA GLU A 416 33.58 17.57 -15.74
C GLU A 416 33.18 19.06 -15.63
N LEU A 417 31.96 19.33 -15.15
CA LEU A 417 31.41 20.69 -15.00
C LEU A 417 31.76 21.34 -13.66
N GLU A 418 32.49 20.64 -12.77
CA GLU A 418 32.87 21.15 -11.45
C GLU A 418 33.69 22.47 -11.62
N ARG A 419 33.28 23.48 -10.85
CA ARG A 419 33.90 24.83 -10.85
C ARG A 419 33.85 25.61 -12.18
N LYS A 420 33.26 25.07 -13.26
CA LYS A 420 33.00 25.81 -14.46
C LYS A 420 31.89 26.85 -14.26
N LYS A 421 32.01 28.00 -14.95
CA LYS A 421 30.97 29.03 -14.98
C LYS A 421 29.90 28.63 -16.01
N LEU A 422 28.71 28.23 -15.53
CA LEU A 422 27.59 27.83 -16.41
C LEU A 422 26.63 29.02 -16.58
N PHE A 423 26.66 29.64 -17.76
CA PHE A 423 25.75 30.71 -18.17
C PHE A 423 24.44 30.11 -18.73
N LYS A 424 23.61 30.89 -19.40
CA LYS A 424 22.25 30.50 -19.80
C LYS A 424 22.22 29.23 -20.66
N GLU A 425 23.13 29.11 -21.63
CA GLU A 425 23.14 27.95 -22.56
C GLU A 425 23.62 26.70 -21.84
N GLU A 426 24.73 26.76 -21.10
CA GLU A 426 25.23 25.63 -20.33
C GLU A 426 24.25 25.23 -19.19
N GLN A 427 23.50 26.18 -18.62
CA GLN A 427 22.42 25.88 -17.67
C GLN A 427 21.28 25.13 -18.36
N LYS A 428 20.97 25.44 -19.62
CA LYS A 428 19.96 24.74 -20.41
C LYS A 428 20.41 23.30 -20.71
N GLU A 429 21.65 23.13 -21.19
CA GLU A 429 22.24 21.83 -21.44
C GLU A 429 22.29 20.96 -20.18
N LEU A 430 22.68 21.53 -19.03
CA LEU A 430 22.68 20.82 -17.77
C LEU A 430 21.27 20.34 -17.38
N LYS A 431 20.24 21.17 -17.58
CA LYS A 431 18.85 20.78 -17.33
C LYS A 431 18.37 19.67 -18.27
N GLU A 432 18.80 19.69 -19.54
CA GLU A 432 18.52 18.61 -20.49
C GLU A 432 19.18 17.30 -20.03
N LYS A 433 20.45 17.33 -19.62
CA LYS A 433 21.10 16.16 -19.02
C LYS A 433 20.40 15.62 -17.78
N PHE A 434 19.87 16.50 -16.90
CA PHE A 434 19.01 16.07 -15.79
C PHE A 434 17.74 15.36 -16.27
N ARG A 435 17.16 15.79 -17.39
CA ARG A 435 15.98 15.14 -17.99
C ARG A 435 16.32 13.79 -18.59
N ASP A 436 17.31 13.77 -19.47
CA ASP A 436 17.61 12.62 -20.32
C ASP A 436 18.24 11.47 -19.52
N ILE A 437 19.23 11.77 -18.67
CA ILE A 437 19.96 10.74 -17.92
C ILE A 437 19.24 10.32 -16.67
N LEU A 438 18.61 11.27 -15.94
CA LEU A 438 17.93 10.98 -14.68
C LEU A 438 16.41 10.86 -14.83
N GLY A 439 15.88 10.96 -16.05
CA GLY A 439 14.47 10.84 -16.36
C GLY A 439 13.59 11.87 -15.63
N LEU A 440 14.05 13.11 -15.51
CA LEU A 440 13.37 14.16 -14.75
C LEU A 440 12.54 15.05 -15.67
N HIS A 441 11.23 14.99 -15.59
CA HIS A 441 10.28 15.76 -16.40
C HIS A 441 9.64 16.93 -15.66
N ASP A 442 10.36 17.56 -14.73
CA ASP A 442 9.85 18.72 -13.99
C ASP A 442 9.69 19.94 -14.92
N ARG A 443 8.52 20.61 -14.85
CA ARG A 443 8.23 21.80 -15.66
C ARG A 443 9.18 22.97 -15.35
N THR A 444 9.60 23.08 -14.08
CA THR A 444 10.53 24.12 -13.62
C THR A 444 11.75 23.47 -13.00
N MET A 445 12.91 23.71 -13.57
CA MET A 445 14.20 23.20 -13.07
C MET A 445 15.06 24.37 -12.58
N GLY A 446 14.66 24.97 -11.44
CA GLY A 446 15.46 25.97 -10.73
C GLY A 446 16.55 25.31 -9.86
N ILE A 447 17.51 26.11 -9.36
CA ILE A 447 18.63 25.62 -8.53
C ILE A 447 18.14 24.78 -7.34
N ASN A 448 17.11 25.23 -6.63
CA ASN A 448 16.59 24.51 -5.46
C ASN A 448 16.03 23.14 -5.86
N THR A 449 15.32 23.06 -6.99
CA THR A 449 14.79 21.79 -7.53
C THR A 449 15.94 20.85 -7.90
N LEU A 450 16.95 21.34 -8.60
CA LEU A 450 18.10 20.54 -9.02
C LEU A 450 18.92 20.07 -7.81
N ASN A 451 19.17 20.93 -6.83
CA ASN A 451 19.86 20.55 -5.59
C ASN A 451 19.09 19.52 -4.79
N GLY A 452 17.74 19.63 -4.71
CA GLY A 452 16.92 18.60 -4.11
C GLY A 452 17.09 17.24 -4.81
N LYS A 453 17.12 17.23 -6.16
CA LYS A 453 17.34 15.99 -6.92
C LYS A 453 18.73 15.40 -6.73
N LEU A 454 19.77 16.23 -6.60
CA LEU A 454 21.12 15.77 -6.29
C LEU A 454 21.18 15.16 -4.89
N GLN A 455 20.53 15.76 -3.92
CA GLN A 455 20.46 15.27 -2.56
C GLN A 455 19.65 13.96 -2.43
N ASP A 456 18.46 13.92 -3.06
CA ASP A 456 17.59 12.72 -3.05
C ASP A 456 18.30 11.49 -3.63
N ARG A 457 19.22 11.71 -4.60
CA ARG A 457 20.01 10.63 -5.24
C ARG A 457 21.42 10.48 -4.67
N GLN A 458 21.73 11.16 -3.58
CA GLN A 458 22.99 11.10 -2.87
C GLN A 458 24.22 11.46 -3.72
N TYR A 459 24.08 12.40 -4.67
CA TYR A 459 25.23 12.95 -5.38
C TYR A 459 26.02 13.90 -4.48
N PRO A 460 27.36 13.79 -4.44
CA PRO A 460 28.17 14.63 -3.56
C PRO A 460 28.42 16.03 -4.18
N TYR A 461 27.42 16.64 -4.78
CA TYR A 461 27.51 17.91 -5.49
C TYR A 461 26.32 18.81 -5.18
N LYS A 462 26.56 20.12 -5.25
CA LYS A 462 25.52 21.15 -5.20
C LYS A 462 25.73 22.20 -6.28
N ILE A 463 24.66 22.82 -6.73
CA ILE A 463 24.67 23.94 -7.67
C ILE A 463 24.48 25.22 -6.89
N VAL A 464 25.36 26.20 -7.08
CA VAL A 464 25.29 27.52 -6.45
C VAL A 464 25.15 28.61 -7.52
N SER A 465 24.43 29.70 -7.19
CA SER A 465 24.31 30.86 -8.06
C SER A 465 25.38 31.88 -7.69
N CYS A 466 26.23 32.22 -8.64
CA CYS A 466 27.31 33.19 -8.47
C CYS A 466 27.11 34.37 -9.43
N LYS A 467 27.83 35.46 -9.19
CA LYS A 467 27.87 36.64 -10.02
C LYS A 467 29.30 36.87 -10.48
N ASP A 468 29.48 37.09 -11.81
CA ASP A 468 30.82 37.40 -12.34
C ASP A 468 31.23 38.83 -11.96
N ARG A 469 32.30 38.93 -11.17
CA ARG A 469 32.82 40.21 -10.67
C ARG A 469 34.13 40.65 -11.35
N LEU A 470 34.61 39.90 -12.35
CA LEU A 470 35.81 40.24 -13.10
C LEU A 470 35.48 41.36 -14.09
N ARG A 471 35.95 42.59 -13.80
CA ARG A 471 35.64 43.79 -14.59
C ARG A 471 36.08 43.69 -16.06
N GLN A 472 37.09 42.88 -16.39
CA GLN A 472 37.61 42.66 -17.73
C GLN A 472 36.92 41.53 -18.50
N SER A 473 35.95 40.85 -17.88
CA SER A 473 35.21 39.74 -18.49
C SER A 473 34.03 40.27 -19.32
N GLU A 474 33.82 39.71 -20.51
CA GLU A 474 32.60 39.95 -21.34
C GLU A 474 31.32 39.59 -20.60
N THR A 475 31.43 38.79 -19.56
CA THR A 475 30.33 38.33 -18.71
C THR A 475 30.24 39.10 -17.40
N TYR A 476 30.96 40.22 -17.26
CA TYR A 476 30.91 41.04 -16.06
C TYR A 476 29.49 41.37 -15.63
N ASN A 477 29.24 41.21 -14.35
CA ASN A 477 27.95 41.44 -13.71
C ASN A 477 26.82 40.42 -14.07
N LYS A 478 27.06 39.43 -14.97
CA LYS A 478 26.10 38.34 -15.25
C LYS A 478 26.11 37.30 -14.17
N ARG A 479 24.94 36.68 -13.94
CA ARG A 479 24.81 35.54 -13.04
C ARG A 479 25.12 34.25 -13.78
N TYR A 480 25.82 33.33 -13.11
CA TYR A 480 26.11 31.99 -13.60
C TYR A 480 25.89 30.95 -12.50
N TRP A 481 25.73 29.70 -12.89
CA TRP A 481 25.74 28.58 -11.96
C TRP A 481 27.14 27.98 -11.87
N MET A 482 27.44 27.42 -10.72
CA MET A 482 28.67 26.68 -10.48
C MET A 482 28.35 25.40 -9.73
N ILE A 483 28.90 24.27 -10.19
CA ILE A 483 28.81 22.99 -9.52
C ILE A 483 29.97 22.89 -8.52
N GLN A 484 29.65 22.54 -7.29
CA GLN A 484 30.61 22.37 -6.21
C GLN A 484 30.41 21.02 -5.55
N LYS A 485 31.50 20.33 -5.28
CA LYS A 485 31.49 19.11 -4.45
C LYS A 485 31.22 19.52 -3.00
N ILE A 486 30.38 18.73 -2.31
CA ILE A 486 29.97 18.94 -0.91
C ILE A 486 31.01 18.29 -0.01
#